data_cc59228ffd2a690b94754497d872db2f
#
_entry.id   cc59228ffd2a690b94754497d872db2f
#
_cell.length_a   1.000
_cell.length_b   1.000
_cell.length_c   1.000
_cell.angle_alpha   90.00
_cell.angle_beta   90.00
_cell.angle_gamma   90.00
#
_symmetry.space_group_name_H-M   'P 1'
#
loop_
_entity.id
_entity.type
_entity.pdbx_description
1 polymer ?
#
loop_
_entity_poly.entity_id
_entity_poly.type
_entity_poly.pdbx_seq_one_letter_code
_entity_poly.pdbx_strand_id
1 'polypeptide(L)'
;MRTRAAVLREAGTEYEVVDLEVLDPGPGEVLVEMAYAGLCHSDEHLRHANPGGRYPIVGGHEGSGVVQAVGAGVTGVAPGDHVVTSFLPACGHCRSCASGRSNLCDKGATIATGQLPTGTFPYRLDGEPLGGFCMIGAFARHTLLSEFSCVKIDPWLPLDTAALVACSVPTGWGSAVYSGGVRPGDTVVVVGLGGVGVNAVQGAVHAGAMHVIGVDPVAMKREFAESLGATRTVADAGEAVPLARELSRGTGADVVVVTVGKMTAEVFKAASACLGKGGTLVLTALADRPDEGRATLNGQITTVFEHRVQGSMFGSCNPFTDIPRLLRLHEEGRLELDRLITRRYALDEVNQGYRDQGAGETVRGLLVHAD
;
A
#
# COMPACT_ATOMS: atom_id res chain seq x y z
N MET A 1 -6.15 2.99 -28.05
CA MET A 1 -7.35 2.12 -28.06
C MET A 1 -8.36 2.60 -27.03
N ARG A 2 -9.68 2.22 -27.15
CA ARG A 2 -10.68 2.57 -26.11
C ARG A 2 -10.65 1.58 -24.95
N THR A 3 -10.86 2.08 -23.75
CA THR A 3 -10.92 1.28 -22.52
C THR A 3 -11.93 1.88 -21.54
N ARG A 4 -12.54 1.03 -20.68
CA ARG A 4 -13.39 1.48 -19.57
C ARG A 4 -12.52 1.77 -18.36
N ALA A 5 -12.83 2.85 -17.64
CA ALA A 5 -12.10 3.24 -16.43
C ALA A 5 -12.99 3.96 -15.42
N ALA A 6 -12.68 3.83 -14.15
CA ALA A 6 -13.27 4.65 -13.10
C ALA A 6 -12.42 5.92 -12.90
N VAL A 7 -13.03 7.07 -13.18
CA VAL A 7 -12.42 8.40 -13.18
C VAL A 7 -12.97 9.23 -12.03
N LEU A 8 -12.10 9.90 -11.31
CA LEU A 8 -12.47 10.92 -10.35
C LEU A 8 -12.38 12.30 -11.01
N ARG A 9 -13.54 12.97 -11.15
CA ARG A 9 -13.63 14.26 -11.85
C ARG A 9 -13.05 15.41 -11.03
N GLU A 10 -13.32 15.41 -9.73
CA GLU A 10 -12.86 16.43 -8.78
C GLU A 10 -12.87 15.88 -7.36
N ALA A 11 -12.22 16.58 -6.44
CA ALA A 11 -12.26 16.20 -5.03
C ALA A 11 -13.68 16.27 -4.46
N GLY A 12 -14.01 15.33 -3.57
CA GLY A 12 -15.32 15.26 -2.91
C GLY A 12 -16.41 14.54 -3.72
N THR A 13 -16.09 14.02 -4.92
CA THR A 13 -17.04 13.28 -5.74
C THR A 13 -16.87 11.77 -5.66
N GLU A 14 -17.81 11.00 -6.18
CA GLU A 14 -17.68 9.56 -6.43
C GLU A 14 -16.95 9.31 -7.76
N TYR A 15 -16.40 8.10 -7.91
CA TYR A 15 -15.86 7.65 -9.20
C TYR A 15 -16.96 7.50 -10.24
N GLU A 16 -16.69 7.97 -11.45
CA GLU A 16 -17.54 7.80 -12.62
C GLU A 16 -16.88 6.78 -13.57
N VAL A 17 -17.61 5.74 -13.94
CA VAL A 17 -17.11 4.75 -14.92
C VAL A 17 -17.43 5.26 -16.33
N VAL A 18 -16.38 5.48 -17.12
CA VAL A 18 -16.45 6.06 -18.46
C VAL A 18 -15.60 5.29 -19.46
N ASP A 19 -15.90 5.46 -20.74
CA ASP A 19 -15.04 5.07 -21.84
C ASP A 19 -14.03 6.19 -22.13
N LEU A 20 -12.75 5.83 -22.18
CA LEU A 20 -11.67 6.75 -22.52
C LEU A 20 -10.67 6.10 -23.49
N GLU A 21 -9.75 6.88 -24.01
CA GLU A 21 -8.68 6.39 -24.86
C GLU A 21 -7.42 6.15 -23.98
N VAL A 22 -6.82 4.95 -24.08
CA VAL A 22 -5.47 4.68 -23.61
C VAL A 22 -4.51 4.77 -24.80
N LEU A 23 -3.34 5.39 -24.60
CA LEU A 23 -2.35 5.60 -25.66
C LEU A 23 -1.57 4.30 -25.94
N ASP A 24 -1.01 4.21 -27.15
CA ASP A 24 -0.04 3.16 -27.49
C ASP A 24 1.29 3.43 -26.78
N PRO A 25 2.06 2.37 -26.42
CA PRO A 25 3.28 2.53 -25.64
C PRO A 25 4.40 3.22 -26.43
N GLY A 26 4.86 4.34 -25.91
CA GLY A 26 6.09 5.03 -26.33
C GLY A 26 7.36 4.38 -25.74
N PRO A 27 8.56 4.95 -26.00
CA PRO A 27 9.81 4.39 -25.48
C PRO A 27 9.82 4.28 -23.94
N GLY A 28 10.15 3.07 -23.42
CA GLY A 28 10.19 2.78 -21.98
C GLY A 28 8.80 2.60 -21.34
N GLU A 29 7.75 2.48 -22.16
CA GLU A 29 6.37 2.32 -21.69
C GLU A 29 5.82 0.93 -22.01
N VAL A 30 4.88 0.47 -21.20
CA VAL A 30 4.27 -0.86 -21.25
C VAL A 30 2.76 -0.72 -21.17
N LEU A 31 2.03 -1.27 -22.14
CA LEU A 31 0.59 -1.40 -22.10
C LEU A 31 0.21 -2.71 -21.41
N VAL A 32 -0.60 -2.62 -20.36
CA VAL A 32 -1.04 -3.76 -19.56
C VAL A 32 -2.56 -3.84 -19.59
N GLU A 33 -3.10 -5.03 -19.86
CA GLU A 33 -4.48 -5.37 -19.58
C GLU A 33 -4.60 -5.82 -18.13
N MET A 34 -5.31 -5.03 -17.34
CA MET A 34 -5.50 -5.27 -15.92
C MET A 34 -6.52 -6.38 -15.70
N ALA A 35 -6.15 -7.37 -14.90
CA ALA A 35 -7.07 -8.43 -14.47
C ALA A 35 -7.77 -8.04 -13.16
N TYR A 36 -7.01 -7.50 -12.22
CA TYR A 36 -7.50 -7.13 -10.89
C TYR A 36 -6.89 -5.83 -10.40
N ALA A 37 -7.66 -5.09 -9.57
CA ALA A 37 -7.17 -3.92 -8.86
C ALA A 37 -7.63 -3.92 -7.39
N GLY A 38 -6.71 -3.66 -6.46
CA GLY A 38 -7.01 -3.56 -5.03
C GLY A 38 -7.66 -2.23 -4.67
N LEU A 39 -8.65 -2.25 -3.79
CA LEU A 39 -9.22 -1.05 -3.18
C LEU A 39 -8.38 -0.67 -1.96
N CYS A 40 -7.76 0.49 -2.00
CA CYS A 40 -6.87 1.00 -0.95
C CYS A 40 -7.39 2.31 -0.37
N HIS A 41 -7.10 2.53 0.91
CA HIS A 41 -7.47 3.78 1.58
C HIS A 41 -6.75 5.01 0.99
N SER A 42 -5.63 4.82 0.29
CA SER A 42 -4.94 5.89 -0.43
C SER A 42 -5.79 6.50 -1.56
N ASP A 43 -6.66 5.71 -2.19
CA ASP A 43 -7.62 6.23 -3.19
C ASP A 43 -8.75 7.04 -2.52
N GLU A 44 -9.10 6.72 -1.25
CA GLU A 44 -10.00 7.57 -0.45
C GLU A 44 -9.34 8.92 -0.12
N HIS A 45 -8.06 8.94 0.22
CA HIS A 45 -7.33 10.21 0.38
C HIS A 45 -7.37 11.03 -0.90
N LEU A 46 -7.19 10.39 -2.07
CA LEU A 46 -7.34 11.05 -3.38
C LEU A 46 -8.75 11.65 -3.56
N ARG A 47 -9.81 10.95 -3.11
CA ARG A 47 -11.18 11.47 -3.17
C ARG A 47 -11.38 12.73 -2.31
N HIS A 48 -10.68 12.85 -1.21
CA HIS A 48 -10.77 14.02 -0.34
C HIS A 48 -9.86 15.18 -0.77
N ALA A 49 -8.65 14.88 -1.22
CA ALA A 49 -7.69 15.89 -1.66
C ALA A 49 -6.56 15.26 -2.51
N ASN A 50 -6.02 16.02 -3.45
CA ASN A 50 -4.83 15.64 -4.21
C ASN A 50 -3.83 16.81 -4.20
N PRO A 51 -3.12 17.05 -3.08
CA PRO A 51 -2.19 18.17 -2.97
C PRO A 51 -1.08 18.10 -4.04
N GLY A 52 -1.00 19.12 -4.90
CA GLY A 52 -0.07 19.17 -6.03
C GLY A 52 -0.45 18.27 -7.20
N GLY A 53 -1.60 17.60 -7.13
CA GLY A 53 -2.12 16.75 -8.18
C GLY A 53 -3.06 17.46 -9.15
N ARG A 54 -3.68 16.67 -10.02
CA ARG A 54 -4.56 17.12 -11.09
C ARG A 54 -5.82 16.26 -11.12
N TYR A 55 -6.96 16.90 -11.37
CA TYR A 55 -8.21 16.26 -11.75
C TYR A 55 -8.62 16.72 -13.17
N PRO A 56 -9.38 15.92 -13.91
CA PRO A 56 -9.78 14.55 -13.60
C PRO A 56 -8.57 13.58 -13.58
N ILE A 57 -8.76 12.40 -12.97
CA ILE A 57 -7.72 11.36 -12.86
C ILE A 57 -8.35 9.96 -12.85
N VAL A 58 -7.71 8.98 -13.48
CA VAL A 58 -8.10 7.56 -13.38
C VAL A 58 -7.65 7.03 -12.00
N GLY A 59 -8.54 6.40 -11.25
CA GLY A 59 -8.25 5.86 -9.92
C GLY A 59 -7.43 4.57 -9.94
N GLY A 60 -7.09 4.10 -8.73
CA GLY A 60 -6.39 2.83 -8.51
C GLY A 60 -4.88 2.89 -8.68
N HIS A 61 -4.18 2.25 -7.74
CA HIS A 61 -2.71 2.18 -7.77
C HIS A 61 -2.17 0.79 -7.42
N GLU A 62 -3.05 -0.14 -7.06
CA GLU A 62 -2.73 -1.56 -6.83
C GLU A 62 -3.28 -2.37 -7.99
N GLY A 63 -2.46 -3.19 -8.64
CA GLY A 63 -3.02 -4.02 -9.71
C GLY A 63 -2.09 -5.12 -10.19
N SER A 64 -2.69 -6.06 -10.90
CA SER A 64 -2.04 -7.15 -11.62
C SER A 64 -2.71 -7.33 -12.97
N GLY A 65 -1.95 -7.81 -13.93
CA GLY A 65 -2.47 -7.97 -15.28
C GLY A 65 -1.47 -8.63 -16.22
N VAL A 66 -1.76 -8.55 -17.52
CA VAL A 66 -0.96 -9.17 -18.57
C VAL A 66 -0.47 -8.10 -19.55
N VAL A 67 0.81 -8.12 -19.85
CA VAL A 67 1.42 -7.19 -20.82
C VAL A 67 0.84 -7.45 -22.21
N GLN A 68 0.31 -6.40 -22.84
CA GLN A 68 -0.26 -6.46 -24.19
C GLN A 68 0.72 -5.96 -25.25
N ALA A 69 1.47 -4.89 -24.94
CA ALA A 69 2.46 -4.32 -25.85
C ALA A 69 3.55 -3.59 -25.05
N VAL A 70 4.71 -3.44 -25.67
CA VAL A 70 5.86 -2.72 -25.10
C VAL A 70 6.41 -1.70 -26.10
N GLY A 71 6.83 -0.56 -25.59
CA GLY A 71 7.50 0.47 -26.39
C GLY A 71 8.99 0.17 -26.60
N ALA A 72 9.62 0.98 -27.44
CA ALA A 72 11.04 0.83 -27.74
C ALA A 72 11.90 0.95 -26.47
N GLY A 73 12.93 0.10 -26.36
CA GLY A 73 13.87 0.10 -25.24
C GLY A 73 13.40 -0.65 -23.98
N VAL A 74 12.16 -1.12 -23.91
CA VAL A 74 11.68 -1.99 -22.83
C VAL A 74 12.37 -3.36 -22.97
N THR A 75 12.97 -3.83 -21.90
CA THR A 75 13.70 -5.12 -21.87
C THR A 75 13.30 -6.03 -20.72
N GLY A 76 12.65 -5.47 -19.69
CA GLY A 76 12.28 -6.23 -18.48
C GLY A 76 11.04 -7.10 -18.61
N VAL A 77 10.17 -6.80 -19.57
CA VAL A 77 8.89 -7.49 -19.81
C VAL A 77 8.61 -7.60 -21.31
N ALA A 78 7.76 -8.56 -21.69
CA ALA A 78 7.31 -8.81 -23.06
C ALA A 78 5.79 -9.08 -23.09
N PRO A 79 5.13 -8.93 -24.26
CA PRO A 79 3.72 -9.31 -24.40
C PRO A 79 3.46 -10.75 -23.94
N GLY A 80 2.41 -10.95 -23.16
CA GLY A 80 2.04 -12.20 -22.51
C GLY A 80 2.62 -12.39 -21.11
N ASP A 81 3.56 -11.56 -20.65
CA ASP A 81 4.07 -11.63 -19.29
C ASP A 81 3.02 -11.20 -18.26
N HIS A 82 2.91 -11.95 -17.16
CA HIS A 82 2.15 -11.55 -15.99
C HIS A 82 2.94 -10.51 -15.18
N VAL A 83 2.27 -9.45 -14.75
CA VAL A 83 2.91 -8.37 -14.00
C VAL A 83 2.06 -7.92 -12.82
N VAL A 84 2.75 -7.45 -11.79
CA VAL A 84 2.20 -6.65 -10.69
C VAL A 84 2.65 -5.21 -10.91
N THR A 85 1.74 -4.25 -10.72
CA THR A 85 2.09 -2.84 -10.78
C THR A 85 2.79 -2.38 -9.52
N SER A 86 3.72 -1.43 -9.64
CA SER A 86 4.29 -0.73 -8.49
C SER A 86 4.10 0.77 -8.66
N PHE A 87 3.35 1.36 -7.73
CA PHE A 87 3.14 2.82 -7.71
C PHE A 87 4.41 3.61 -7.40
N LEU A 88 5.46 2.93 -6.95
CA LEU A 88 6.81 3.46 -6.81
C LEU A 88 7.68 2.83 -7.89
N PRO A 89 8.06 3.58 -8.92
CA PRO A 89 9.00 3.07 -9.92
C PRO A 89 10.36 2.79 -9.28
N ALA A 90 11.12 1.85 -9.85
CA ALA A 90 12.45 1.53 -9.37
C ALA A 90 13.42 1.44 -10.56
N CYS A 91 14.08 2.56 -10.89
CA CYS A 91 14.94 2.64 -12.08
C CYS A 91 16.31 1.95 -11.95
N GLY A 92 16.71 1.56 -10.74
CA GLY A 92 17.95 0.85 -10.45
C GLY A 92 19.22 1.74 -10.37
N HIS A 93 19.23 2.94 -10.93
CA HIS A 93 20.46 3.73 -11.11
C HIS A 93 20.44 5.13 -10.47
N CYS A 94 19.30 5.69 -10.06
CA CYS A 94 19.29 6.94 -9.31
C CYS A 94 19.93 6.75 -7.92
N ARG A 95 20.27 7.86 -7.24
CA ARG A 95 20.93 7.81 -5.94
C ARG A 95 20.19 6.91 -4.94
N SER A 96 18.87 7.04 -4.88
CA SER A 96 18.04 6.25 -3.95
C SER A 96 18.10 4.77 -4.30
N CYS A 97 17.88 4.39 -5.55
CA CYS A 97 17.95 2.99 -6.00
C CYS A 97 19.34 2.40 -5.78
N ALA A 98 20.41 3.12 -6.18
CA ALA A 98 21.79 2.65 -6.04
C ALA A 98 22.22 2.47 -4.57
N SER A 99 21.56 3.16 -3.62
CA SER A 99 21.79 2.99 -2.18
C SER A 99 20.89 1.96 -1.51
N GLY A 100 20.13 1.17 -2.29
CA GLY A 100 19.21 0.14 -1.76
C GLY A 100 17.84 0.66 -1.31
N ARG A 101 17.50 1.93 -1.62
CA ARG A 101 16.24 2.58 -1.22
C ARG A 101 15.36 2.85 -2.44
N SER A 102 15.05 1.80 -3.21
CA SER A 102 14.28 1.92 -4.46
C SER A 102 12.85 2.46 -4.26
N ASN A 103 12.28 2.26 -3.07
CA ASN A 103 11.02 2.88 -2.67
C ASN A 103 11.03 4.41 -2.65
N LEU A 104 12.20 5.04 -2.81
CA LEU A 104 12.40 6.49 -2.89
C LEU A 104 13.01 6.89 -4.25
N CYS A 105 12.71 6.15 -5.30
CA CYS A 105 13.24 6.41 -6.64
C CYS A 105 12.82 7.79 -7.16
N ASP A 106 13.78 8.53 -7.76
CA ASP A 106 13.55 9.87 -8.31
C ASP A 106 12.51 9.89 -9.44
N LYS A 107 12.27 8.74 -10.11
CA LYS A 107 11.23 8.58 -11.14
C LYS A 107 9.79 8.69 -10.58
N GLY A 108 9.62 8.68 -9.26
CA GLY A 108 8.34 8.93 -8.58
C GLY A 108 7.93 10.40 -8.48
N ALA A 109 8.68 11.34 -9.03
CA ALA A 109 8.45 12.78 -8.87
C ALA A 109 7.07 13.27 -9.37
N THR A 110 6.47 12.57 -10.33
CA THR A 110 5.18 12.94 -10.94
C THR A 110 3.97 12.16 -10.38
N ILE A 111 4.15 11.45 -9.26
CA ILE A 111 3.14 10.58 -8.65
C ILE A 111 1.78 11.29 -8.41
N ALA A 112 1.80 12.55 -8.01
CA ALA A 112 0.59 13.31 -7.71
C ALA A 112 -0.20 13.72 -8.98
N THR A 113 0.49 13.97 -10.08
CA THR A 113 -0.15 14.37 -11.35
C THR A 113 -0.60 13.18 -12.19
N GLY A 114 -0.08 11.99 -11.91
CA GLY A 114 -0.34 10.77 -12.68
C GLY A 114 0.32 10.75 -14.06
N GLN A 115 1.25 11.70 -14.34
CA GLN A 115 2.07 11.71 -15.53
C GLN A 115 3.19 10.68 -15.39
N LEU A 116 3.42 9.85 -16.41
CA LEU A 116 4.50 8.86 -16.39
C LEU A 116 5.89 9.54 -16.34
N PRO A 117 6.93 8.84 -15.85
CA PRO A 117 8.29 9.36 -15.83
C PRO A 117 8.86 9.73 -17.22
N THR A 118 8.25 9.24 -18.28
CA THR A 118 8.53 9.56 -19.70
C THR A 118 7.99 10.92 -20.14
N GLY A 119 7.11 11.54 -19.30
CA GLY A 119 6.41 12.77 -19.64
C GLY A 119 5.01 12.53 -20.26
N THR A 120 4.60 11.29 -20.46
CA THR A 120 3.33 10.93 -21.09
C THR A 120 2.20 10.98 -20.06
N PHE A 121 1.05 11.52 -20.43
CA PHE A 121 -0.23 11.26 -19.77
C PHE A 121 -0.86 10.03 -20.46
N PRO A 122 -1.10 8.92 -19.72
CA PRO A 122 -1.43 7.63 -20.33
C PRO A 122 -2.78 7.59 -21.04
N TYR A 123 -3.68 8.53 -20.74
CA TYR A 123 -5.05 8.52 -21.24
C TYR A 123 -5.46 9.83 -21.90
N ARG A 124 -6.58 9.74 -22.65
CA ARG A 124 -7.34 10.88 -23.18
C ARG A 124 -8.80 10.73 -22.82
N LEU A 125 -9.38 11.78 -22.27
CA LEU A 125 -10.82 11.90 -22.03
C LEU A 125 -11.32 13.14 -22.75
N ASP A 126 -12.25 12.97 -23.69
CA ASP A 126 -12.77 14.05 -24.53
C ASP A 126 -11.65 14.83 -25.29
N GLY A 127 -10.56 14.12 -25.66
CA GLY A 127 -9.39 14.68 -26.33
C GLY A 127 -8.35 15.27 -25.38
N GLU A 128 -8.68 15.54 -24.12
CA GLU A 128 -7.78 16.13 -23.13
C GLU A 128 -6.90 15.07 -22.43
N PRO A 129 -5.64 15.39 -22.12
CA PRO A 129 -4.72 14.47 -21.45
C PRO A 129 -5.14 14.19 -20.00
N LEU A 130 -5.12 12.90 -19.61
CA LEU A 130 -5.56 12.40 -18.32
C LEU A 130 -4.50 11.50 -17.71
N GLY A 131 -4.19 11.71 -16.41
CA GLY A 131 -3.27 10.90 -15.64
C GLY A 131 -3.92 9.68 -15.00
N GLY A 132 -3.09 8.71 -14.60
CA GLY A 132 -3.50 7.62 -13.71
C GLY A 132 -2.97 7.83 -12.29
N PHE A 133 -3.81 7.64 -11.28
CA PHE A 133 -3.39 7.83 -9.89
C PHE A 133 -2.10 7.04 -9.58
N CYS A 134 -1.17 7.71 -8.93
CA CYS A 134 0.17 7.16 -8.66
C CYS A 134 0.92 6.67 -9.92
N MET A 135 0.68 7.27 -11.09
CA MET A 135 1.24 6.85 -12.38
C MET A 135 0.82 5.43 -12.83
N ILE A 136 -0.22 4.89 -12.22
CA ILE A 136 -0.75 3.55 -12.49
C ILE A 136 -2.16 3.62 -13.12
N GLY A 137 -3.16 4.13 -12.40
CA GLY A 137 -4.53 4.14 -12.90
C GLY A 137 -5.13 2.73 -13.05
N ALA A 138 -4.95 1.89 -12.02
CA ALA A 138 -5.36 0.48 -12.04
C ALA A 138 -6.88 0.26 -12.18
N PHE A 139 -7.70 1.31 -12.03
CA PHE A 139 -9.14 1.22 -12.26
C PHE A 139 -9.51 1.41 -13.74
N ALA A 140 -8.55 1.36 -14.64
CA ALA A 140 -8.78 1.19 -16.07
C ALA A 140 -8.51 -0.27 -16.47
N ARG A 141 -9.35 -0.84 -17.36
CA ARG A 141 -9.10 -2.18 -17.89
C ARG A 141 -7.75 -2.29 -18.61
N HIS A 142 -7.35 -1.23 -19.33
CA HIS A 142 -6.03 -1.14 -19.94
C HIS A 142 -5.32 0.09 -19.39
N THR A 143 -4.08 -0.06 -18.98
CA THR A 143 -3.26 1.04 -18.47
C THR A 143 -1.90 1.06 -19.15
N LEU A 144 -1.39 2.28 -19.36
CA LEU A 144 -0.05 2.51 -19.85
C LEU A 144 0.85 2.86 -18.66
N LEU A 145 1.94 2.14 -18.50
CA LEU A 145 2.85 2.22 -17.35
C LEU A 145 4.29 2.50 -17.82
N SER A 146 5.11 3.02 -16.93
CA SER A 146 6.56 2.94 -17.11
C SER A 146 7.05 1.50 -16.86
N GLU A 147 8.05 1.02 -17.62
CA GLU A 147 8.70 -0.27 -17.36
C GLU A 147 9.20 -0.39 -15.91
N PHE A 148 9.62 0.73 -15.29
CA PHE A 148 10.06 0.78 -13.89
C PHE A 148 8.95 0.57 -12.85
N SER A 149 7.71 0.51 -13.30
CA SER A 149 6.52 0.23 -12.49
C SER A 149 5.89 -1.14 -12.80
N CYS A 150 6.49 -1.93 -13.72
CA CYS A 150 6.01 -3.25 -14.12
C CYS A 150 6.91 -4.33 -13.52
N VAL A 151 6.44 -5.03 -12.49
CA VAL A 151 7.18 -6.13 -11.86
C VAL A 151 6.68 -7.45 -12.45
N LYS A 152 7.54 -8.11 -13.24
CA LYS A 152 7.24 -9.43 -13.79
C LYS A 152 7.12 -10.48 -12.69
N ILE A 153 6.10 -11.31 -12.80
CA ILE A 153 5.86 -12.45 -11.91
C ILE A 153 5.71 -13.74 -12.69
N ASP A 154 5.78 -14.86 -12.00
CA ASP A 154 5.61 -16.17 -12.60
C ASP A 154 4.17 -16.36 -13.12
N PRO A 155 3.98 -16.93 -14.33
CA PRO A 155 2.67 -16.99 -14.98
C PRO A 155 1.65 -17.93 -14.33
N TRP A 156 2.08 -18.81 -13.42
CA TRP A 156 1.18 -19.69 -12.65
C TRP A 156 0.61 -19.04 -11.40
N LEU A 157 1.14 -17.87 -10.98
CA LEU A 157 0.65 -17.15 -9.82
C LEU A 157 -0.73 -16.55 -10.10
N PRO A 158 -1.71 -16.73 -9.19
CA PRO A 158 -3.03 -16.13 -9.34
C PRO A 158 -2.95 -14.60 -9.34
N LEU A 159 -3.50 -13.97 -10.38
CA LEU A 159 -3.43 -12.51 -10.52
C LEU A 159 -4.25 -11.76 -9.46
N ASP A 160 -5.33 -12.35 -8.94
CA ASP A 160 -6.13 -11.75 -7.86
C ASP A 160 -5.32 -11.60 -6.57
N THR A 161 -4.64 -12.66 -6.14
CA THR A 161 -3.73 -12.64 -5.00
C THR A 161 -2.51 -11.74 -5.26
N ALA A 162 -1.97 -11.79 -6.48
CA ALA A 162 -0.83 -10.97 -6.88
C ALA A 162 -1.13 -9.47 -6.84
N ALA A 163 -2.37 -9.03 -7.10
CA ALA A 163 -2.74 -7.61 -7.00
C ALA A 163 -2.50 -7.02 -5.60
N LEU A 164 -2.60 -7.82 -4.53
CA LEU A 164 -2.41 -7.36 -3.16
C LEU A 164 -0.96 -6.97 -2.84
N VAL A 165 0.01 -7.56 -3.54
CA VAL A 165 1.43 -7.23 -3.33
C VAL A 165 1.87 -5.98 -4.11
N ALA A 166 0.95 -5.31 -4.80
CA ALA A 166 1.21 -4.03 -5.44
C ALA A 166 1.35 -2.86 -4.42
N CYS A 167 0.72 -2.97 -3.23
CA CYS A 167 0.78 -1.92 -2.21
C CYS A 167 0.67 -2.45 -0.78
N SER A 168 -0.52 -2.95 -0.37
CA SER A 168 -0.83 -3.16 1.05
C SER A 168 0.04 -4.21 1.72
N VAL A 169 0.39 -5.28 1.01
CA VAL A 169 1.19 -6.38 1.56
C VAL A 169 2.63 -5.94 1.83
N PRO A 170 3.41 -5.44 0.85
CA PRO A 170 4.76 -4.97 1.12
C PRO A 170 4.79 -3.79 2.08
N THR A 171 3.77 -2.88 2.02
CA THR A 171 3.68 -1.75 2.94
C THR A 171 3.57 -2.21 4.40
N GLY A 172 2.69 -3.16 4.70
CA GLY A 172 2.52 -3.67 6.05
C GLY A 172 3.68 -4.54 6.52
N TRP A 173 4.00 -5.57 5.74
CA TRP A 173 5.06 -6.52 6.06
C TRP A 173 6.41 -5.81 6.23
N GLY A 174 6.76 -4.96 5.27
CA GLY A 174 8.02 -4.21 5.30
C GLY A 174 8.07 -3.16 6.41
N SER A 175 6.92 -2.59 6.81
CA SER A 175 6.88 -1.66 7.95
C SER A 175 7.31 -2.33 9.25
N ALA A 176 6.98 -3.59 9.45
CA ALA A 176 7.47 -4.35 10.60
C ALA A 176 8.93 -4.80 10.39
N VAL A 177 9.23 -5.43 9.24
CA VAL A 177 10.51 -6.11 9.00
C VAL A 177 11.64 -5.13 8.71
N TYR A 178 11.41 -4.15 7.81
CA TYR A 178 12.48 -3.23 7.38
C TYR A 178 12.46 -1.92 8.14
N SER A 179 11.32 -1.22 8.17
CA SER A 179 11.24 0.10 8.80
C SER A 179 11.31 0.00 10.33
N GLY A 180 10.63 -0.96 10.92
CA GLY A 180 10.64 -1.23 12.38
C GLY A 180 11.86 -2.01 12.81
N GLY A 181 12.41 -2.85 11.94
CA GLY A 181 13.54 -3.71 12.23
C GLY A 181 13.24 -4.74 13.32
N VAL A 182 12.02 -5.30 13.31
CA VAL A 182 11.57 -6.32 14.28
C VAL A 182 12.53 -7.48 14.33
N ARG A 183 12.84 -7.95 15.53
CA ARG A 183 13.78 -9.03 15.82
C ARG A 183 13.12 -10.15 16.63
N PRO A 184 13.69 -11.36 16.62
CA PRO A 184 13.23 -12.43 17.49
C PRO A 184 13.22 -12.00 18.96
N GLY A 185 12.07 -12.20 19.61
CA GLY A 185 11.85 -11.84 21.01
C GLY A 185 11.20 -10.49 21.27
N ASP A 186 11.05 -9.62 20.24
CA ASP A 186 10.44 -8.30 20.36
C ASP A 186 8.94 -8.37 20.71
N THR A 187 8.47 -7.32 21.39
CA THR A 187 7.07 -6.99 21.58
C THR A 187 6.67 -5.91 20.58
N VAL A 188 5.73 -6.22 19.71
CA VAL A 188 5.27 -5.33 18.62
C VAL A 188 3.81 -4.93 18.85
N VAL A 189 3.50 -3.64 18.65
CA VAL A 189 2.12 -3.12 18.63
C VAL A 189 1.79 -2.66 17.22
N VAL A 190 0.68 -3.13 16.66
CA VAL A 190 0.16 -2.68 15.36
C VAL A 190 -1.14 -1.94 15.58
N VAL A 191 -1.15 -0.64 15.27
CA VAL A 191 -2.32 0.24 15.46
C VAL A 191 -3.04 0.44 14.13
N GLY A 192 -4.25 -0.12 14.01
CA GLY A 192 -5.02 -0.27 12.79
C GLY A 192 -4.80 -1.63 12.15
N LEU A 193 -5.87 -2.43 12.00
CA LEU A 193 -5.84 -3.81 11.48
C LEU A 193 -6.60 -3.93 10.13
N GLY A 194 -6.50 -2.90 9.30
CA GLY A 194 -6.89 -2.96 7.90
C GLY A 194 -5.89 -3.75 7.05
N GLY A 195 -6.03 -3.69 5.73
CA GLY A 195 -5.17 -4.45 4.79
C GLY A 195 -3.66 -4.27 4.99
N VAL A 196 -3.20 -3.07 5.37
CA VAL A 196 -1.79 -2.81 5.71
C VAL A 196 -1.44 -3.39 7.08
N GLY A 197 -2.30 -3.17 8.09
CA GLY A 197 -2.02 -3.58 9.47
C GLY A 197 -1.94 -5.09 9.66
N VAL A 198 -2.84 -5.86 9.03
CA VAL A 198 -2.77 -7.33 9.12
C VAL A 198 -1.51 -7.89 8.47
N ASN A 199 -0.97 -7.22 7.45
CA ASN A 199 0.32 -7.59 6.87
C ASN A 199 1.51 -7.13 7.74
N ALA A 200 1.36 -6.05 8.54
CA ALA A 200 2.35 -5.71 9.56
C ALA A 200 2.36 -6.76 10.68
N VAL A 201 1.20 -7.32 11.07
CA VAL A 201 1.11 -8.47 11.97
C VAL A 201 1.87 -9.67 11.40
N GLN A 202 1.57 -10.07 10.16
CA GLN A 202 2.29 -11.18 9.51
C GLN A 202 3.80 -10.92 9.41
N GLY A 203 4.21 -9.68 9.08
CA GLY A 203 5.61 -9.29 9.03
C GLY A 203 6.31 -9.42 10.39
N ALA A 204 5.68 -8.96 11.46
CA ALA A 204 6.20 -9.08 12.81
C ALA A 204 6.35 -10.54 13.25
N VAL A 205 5.34 -11.38 13.00
CA VAL A 205 5.38 -12.83 13.24
C VAL A 205 6.51 -13.48 12.45
N HIS A 206 6.63 -13.17 11.16
CA HIS A 206 7.68 -13.69 10.29
C HIS A 206 9.09 -13.31 10.78
N ALA A 207 9.26 -12.09 11.30
CA ALA A 207 10.53 -11.62 11.87
C ALA A 207 10.85 -12.25 13.23
N GLY A 208 9.93 -13.01 13.84
CA GLY A 208 10.13 -13.72 15.10
C GLY A 208 9.74 -12.91 16.34
N ALA A 209 8.88 -11.90 16.22
CA ALA A 209 8.33 -11.21 17.39
C ALA A 209 7.75 -12.21 18.38
N MET A 210 8.04 -12.04 19.67
CA MET A 210 7.49 -12.89 20.73
C MET A 210 6.03 -12.55 21.01
N HIS A 211 5.70 -11.26 20.97
CA HIS A 211 4.35 -10.76 21.17
C HIS A 211 3.98 -9.77 20.07
N VAL A 212 2.82 -9.98 19.47
CA VAL A 212 2.23 -9.05 18.48
C VAL A 212 0.85 -8.64 19.01
N ILE A 213 0.70 -7.37 19.38
CA ILE A 213 -0.52 -6.78 19.91
C ILE A 213 -1.21 -6.01 18.78
N GLY A 214 -2.38 -6.44 18.36
CA GLY A 214 -3.20 -5.73 17.39
C GLY A 214 -4.16 -4.76 18.06
N VAL A 215 -4.33 -3.57 17.47
CA VAL A 215 -5.25 -2.53 17.97
C VAL A 215 -6.21 -2.12 16.86
N ASP A 216 -7.50 -2.36 17.02
CA ASP A 216 -8.55 -1.89 16.08
C ASP A 216 -9.90 -1.87 16.78
N PRO A 217 -10.75 -0.84 16.60
CA PRO A 217 -12.10 -0.81 17.21
C PRO A 217 -13.02 -1.89 16.68
N VAL A 218 -12.82 -2.41 15.46
CA VAL A 218 -13.69 -3.39 14.79
C VAL A 218 -13.31 -4.80 15.23
N ALA A 219 -14.25 -5.49 15.89
CA ALA A 219 -14.02 -6.83 16.44
C ALA A 219 -13.61 -7.86 15.36
N MET A 220 -14.29 -7.87 14.20
CA MET A 220 -13.97 -8.76 13.09
C MET A 220 -12.51 -8.63 12.64
N LYS A 221 -11.97 -7.40 12.58
CA LYS A 221 -10.57 -7.15 12.20
C LYS A 221 -9.59 -7.66 13.26
N ARG A 222 -9.95 -7.57 14.55
CA ARG A 222 -9.14 -8.12 15.64
C ARG A 222 -9.10 -9.66 15.56
N GLU A 223 -10.24 -10.31 15.42
CA GLU A 223 -10.34 -11.77 15.25
C GLU A 223 -9.54 -12.25 14.03
N PHE A 224 -9.65 -11.51 12.92
CA PHE A 224 -8.88 -11.81 11.72
C PHE A 224 -7.36 -11.68 11.95
N ALA A 225 -6.90 -10.62 12.64
CA ALA A 225 -5.49 -10.45 12.97
C ALA A 225 -4.96 -11.56 13.92
N GLU A 226 -5.77 -12.02 14.87
CA GLU A 226 -5.42 -13.18 15.72
C GLU A 226 -5.23 -14.45 14.88
N SER A 227 -6.09 -14.67 13.89
CA SER A 227 -5.95 -15.80 12.97
C SER A 227 -4.69 -15.75 12.08
N LEU A 228 -4.06 -14.56 11.98
CA LEU A 228 -2.81 -14.32 11.25
C LEU A 228 -1.58 -14.22 12.19
N GLY A 229 -1.77 -14.48 13.48
CA GLY A 229 -0.68 -14.60 14.46
C GLY A 229 -0.53 -13.44 15.43
N ALA A 230 -1.47 -12.48 15.50
CA ALA A 230 -1.51 -11.56 16.62
C ALA A 230 -1.73 -12.34 17.93
N THR A 231 -0.87 -12.12 18.91
CA THR A 231 -0.93 -12.86 20.18
C THR A 231 -2.01 -12.34 21.11
N ARG A 232 -2.38 -11.09 20.96
CA ARG A 232 -3.45 -10.39 21.67
C ARG A 232 -4.02 -9.29 20.78
N THR A 233 -5.28 -8.94 20.99
CA THR A 233 -5.88 -7.76 20.38
C THR A 233 -6.67 -6.94 21.39
N VAL A 234 -6.74 -5.63 21.17
CA VAL A 234 -7.49 -4.69 22.00
C VAL A 234 -8.24 -3.68 21.13
N ALA A 235 -9.25 -3.02 21.71
CA ALA A 235 -10.09 -2.10 20.97
C ALA A 235 -9.43 -0.73 20.73
N ASP A 236 -8.61 -0.26 21.64
CA ASP A 236 -7.93 1.02 21.55
C ASP A 236 -6.47 0.97 22.06
N ALA A 237 -5.69 1.99 21.66
CA ALA A 237 -4.27 2.05 22.02
C ALA A 237 -4.03 2.31 23.51
N GLY A 238 -5.00 2.85 24.25
CA GLY A 238 -4.90 3.02 25.71
C GLY A 238 -4.84 1.68 26.42
N GLU A 239 -5.61 0.68 25.94
CA GLU A 239 -5.55 -0.70 26.44
C GLU A 239 -4.24 -1.40 26.05
N ALA A 240 -3.65 -1.04 24.91
CA ALA A 240 -2.40 -1.62 24.46
C ALA A 240 -1.20 -1.24 25.35
N VAL A 241 -1.20 -0.05 25.96
CA VAL A 241 -0.09 0.42 26.82
C VAL A 241 0.19 -0.50 28.00
N PRO A 242 -0.78 -0.80 28.91
CA PRO A 242 -0.56 -1.73 30.00
C PRO A 242 -0.26 -3.15 29.51
N LEU A 243 -0.91 -3.61 28.45
CA LEU A 243 -0.70 -4.94 27.87
C LEU A 243 0.71 -5.10 27.30
N ALA A 244 1.23 -4.10 26.58
CA ALA A 244 2.60 -4.12 26.08
C ALA A 244 3.62 -4.21 27.23
N ARG A 245 3.39 -3.48 28.33
CA ARG A 245 4.24 -3.56 29.52
C ARG A 245 4.14 -4.91 30.21
N GLU A 246 2.95 -5.47 30.33
CA GLU A 246 2.75 -6.80 30.93
C GLU A 246 3.54 -7.86 30.17
N LEU A 247 3.33 -7.95 28.85
CA LEU A 247 3.95 -8.96 27.98
C LEU A 247 5.48 -8.79 27.88
N SER A 248 5.98 -7.55 27.90
CA SER A 248 7.40 -7.23 27.85
C SER A 248 8.09 -7.19 29.22
N ARG A 249 7.42 -7.66 30.28
CA ARG A 249 7.93 -7.63 31.66
C ARG A 249 8.31 -6.22 32.15
N GLY A 250 7.51 -5.23 31.80
CA GLY A 250 7.63 -3.84 32.25
C GLY A 250 8.33 -2.88 31.31
N THR A 251 8.91 -3.36 30.19
CA THR A 251 9.71 -2.50 29.29
C THR A 251 8.86 -1.67 28.32
N GLY A 252 7.73 -2.18 27.82
CA GLY A 252 6.93 -1.60 26.75
C GLY A 252 7.26 -2.22 25.38
N ALA A 253 6.69 -1.69 24.31
CA ALA A 253 6.89 -2.22 22.96
C ALA A 253 8.25 -1.82 22.38
N ASP A 254 8.92 -2.77 21.70
CA ASP A 254 10.15 -2.53 20.94
C ASP A 254 9.83 -1.83 19.61
N VAL A 255 8.71 -2.19 18.97
CA VAL A 255 8.26 -1.57 17.74
C VAL A 255 6.75 -1.29 17.82
N VAL A 256 6.36 -0.10 17.39
CA VAL A 256 4.94 0.28 17.18
C VAL A 256 4.74 0.67 15.74
N VAL A 257 3.84 -0.01 15.01
CA VAL A 257 3.53 0.29 13.61
C VAL A 257 2.14 0.91 13.52
N VAL A 258 2.05 2.12 12.95
CA VAL A 258 0.78 2.85 12.81
C VAL A 258 0.29 2.76 11.37
N THR A 259 -0.86 2.08 11.18
CA THR A 259 -1.46 1.75 9.88
C THR A 259 -2.94 2.13 9.80
N VAL A 260 -3.36 3.07 10.64
CA VAL A 260 -4.75 3.58 10.63
C VAL A 260 -5.08 4.28 9.30
N GLY A 261 -6.35 4.38 8.96
CA GLY A 261 -6.79 5.08 7.75
C GLY A 261 -6.44 6.57 7.76
N LYS A 262 -6.47 7.22 8.93
CA LYS A 262 -6.15 8.66 9.05
C LYS A 262 -5.22 8.91 10.23
N MET A 263 -4.06 9.50 9.96
CA MET A 263 -3.11 9.95 10.99
C MET A 263 -3.60 11.22 11.66
N THR A 264 -3.68 11.21 12.99
CA THR A 264 -3.98 12.38 13.81
C THR A 264 -2.97 12.54 14.97
N ALA A 265 -2.97 13.70 15.62
CA ALA A 265 -2.12 13.94 16.78
C ALA A 265 -2.43 12.99 17.95
N GLU A 266 -3.71 12.62 18.13
CA GLU A 266 -4.17 11.69 19.16
C GLU A 266 -3.66 10.27 18.89
N VAL A 267 -3.76 9.80 17.65
CA VAL A 267 -3.20 8.50 17.23
C VAL A 267 -1.69 8.45 17.47
N PHE A 268 -0.96 9.50 17.06
CA PHE A 268 0.48 9.59 17.29
C PHE A 268 0.82 9.52 18.78
N LYS A 269 0.11 10.27 19.61
CA LYS A 269 0.31 10.31 21.07
C LYS A 269 0.03 8.94 21.71
N ALA A 270 -1.09 8.31 21.34
CA ALA A 270 -1.49 7.01 21.88
C ALA A 270 -0.51 5.90 21.47
N ALA A 271 -0.11 5.86 20.20
CA ALA A 271 0.88 4.91 19.70
C ALA A 271 2.26 5.10 20.37
N SER A 272 2.71 6.36 20.51
CA SER A 272 3.99 6.69 21.18
C SER A 272 4.01 6.24 22.65
N ALA A 273 2.88 6.23 23.34
CA ALA A 273 2.78 5.81 24.73
C ALA A 273 3.02 4.29 24.94
N CYS A 274 2.88 3.49 23.87
CA CYS A 274 3.17 2.06 23.92
C CYS A 274 4.67 1.75 23.91
N LEU A 275 5.53 2.69 23.44
CA LEU A 275 6.97 2.45 23.27
C LEU A 275 7.69 2.18 24.59
N GLY A 276 8.58 1.21 24.55
CA GLY A 276 9.64 1.00 25.52
C GLY A 276 10.89 1.81 25.21
N LYS A 277 11.90 1.78 26.10
CA LYS A 277 13.20 2.41 25.87
C LYS A 277 13.88 1.80 24.64
N GLY A 278 14.47 2.63 23.78
CA GLY A 278 15.09 2.21 22.52
C GLY A 278 14.08 1.87 21.40
N GLY A 279 12.77 1.98 21.68
CA GLY A 279 11.70 1.56 20.77
C GLY A 279 11.57 2.44 19.53
N THR A 280 11.02 1.85 18.47
CA THR A 280 10.79 2.50 17.16
C THR A 280 9.30 2.65 16.88
N LEU A 281 8.86 3.89 16.62
CA LEU A 281 7.53 4.20 16.10
C LEU A 281 7.60 4.30 14.58
N VAL A 282 6.91 3.42 13.87
CA VAL A 282 6.82 3.40 12.42
C VAL A 282 5.53 4.05 11.97
N LEU A 283 5.62 5.10 11.15
CA LEU A 283 4.49 5.84 10.62
C LEU A 283 4.26 5.45 9.17
N THR A 284 3.16 4.74 8.91
CA THR A 284 2.74 4.31 7.57
C THR A 284 1.43 5.02 7.15
N ALA A 285 0.63 5.42 8.14
CA ALA A 285 -0.63 6.12 7.92
C ALA A 285 -0.41 7.54 7.39
N LEU A 286 -1.30 7.98 6.51
CA LEU A 286 -1.35 9.34 5.96
C LEU A 286 -2.49 10.15 6.60
N ALA A 287 -2.53 11.44 6.33
CA ALA A 287 -3.67 12.33 6.58
C ALA A 287 -4.23 12.79 5.24
N ASP A 288 -5.50 13.20 5.20
CA ASP A 288 -6.13 13.71 3.97
C ASP A 288 -5.42 14.98 3.48
N ARG A 289 -4.96 15.80 4.43
CA ARG A 289 -4.17 16.99 4.14
C ARG A 289 -2.92 17.05 5.02
N PRO A 290 -1.81 17.62 4.53
CA PRO A 290 -0.54 17.64 5.27
C PRO A 290 -0.62 18.36 6.63
N ASP A 291 -1.51 19.34 6.79
CA ASP A 291 -1.70 20.08 8.04
C ASP A 291 -2.48 19.28 9.09
N GLU A 292 -3.31 18.33 8.69
CA GLU A 292 -4.06 17.44 9.59
C GLU A 292 -3.18 16.35 10.22
N GLY A 293 -2.11 15.93 9.52
CA GLY A 293 -1.16 14.91 9.99
C GLY A 293 -0.10 15.43 10.98
N ARG A 294 -0.23 16.67 11.48
CA ARG A 294 0.75 17.23 12.42
C ARG A 294 0.65 16.56 13.77
N ALA A 295 1.81 16.22 14.34
CA ALA A 295 1.93 15.62 15.67
C ALA A 295 3.06 16.30 16.46
N THR A 296 2.92 16.35 17.78
CA THR A 296 3.94 16.94 18.66
C THR A 296 4.81 15.83 19.24
N LEU A 297 6.11 15.90 19.00
CA LEU A 297 7.12 15.03 19.59
C LEU A 297 7.61 15.64 20.91
N ASN A 298 7.61 14.84 21.99
CA ASN A 298 8.27 15.24 23.23
C ASN A 298 9.78 14.95 23.11
N GLY A 299 10.56 15.99 22.79
CA GLY A 299 11.98 15.86 22.54
C GLY A 299 12.77 15.32 23.75
N GLN A 300 12.40 15.69 25.00
CA GLN A 300 13.05 15.20 26.20
C GLN A 300 12.86 13.68 26.37
N ILE A 301 11.62 13.19 26.25
CA ILE A 301 11.32 11.76 26.34
C ILE A 301 12.02 11.01 25.23
N THR A 302 11.96 11.51 23.99
CA THR A 302 12.62 10.92 22.84
C THR A 302 14.13 10.77 23.07
N THR A 303 14.79 11.78 23.62
CA THR A 303 16.22 11.74 23.91
C THR A 303 16.55 10.78 25.05
N VAL A 304 15.84 10.87 26.18
CA VAL A 304 16.16 10.09 27.41
C VAL A 304 15.88 8.60 27.20
N PHE A 305 14.89 8.26 26.36
CA PHE A 305 14.52 6.88 26.08
C PHE A 305 15.07 6.37 24.73
N GLU A 306 15.84 7.17 24.01
CA GLU A 306 16.40 6.83 22.68
C GLU A 306 15.33 6.36 21.69
N HIS A 307 14.13 6.98 21.73
CA HIS A 307 13.06 6.63 20.81
C HIS A 307 13.41 7.04 19.37
N ARG A 308 12.98 6.21 18.42
CA ARG A 308 13.05 6.51 16.98
C ARG A 308 11.66 6.73 16.43
N VAL A 309 11.53 7.70 15.50
CA VAL A 309 10.32 7.90 14.70
C VAL A 309 10.71 7.73 13.25
N GLN A 310 10.16 6.71 12.60
CA GLN A 310 10.51 6.29 11.26
C GLN A 310 9.30 6.36 10.34
N GLY A 311 9.36 7.20 9.29
CA GLY A 311 8.38 7.16 8.18
C GLY A 311 8.61 5.91 7.32
N SER A 312 7.53 5.30 6.85
CA SER A 312 7.58 4.07 6.06
C SER A 312 6.76 4.23 4.78
N MET A 313 7.43 4.43 3.65
CA MET A 313 6.83 4.42 2.32
C MET A 313 7.01 3.03 1.71
N PHE A 314 5.88 2.36 1.36
CA PHE A 314 5.88 1.01 0.79
C PHE A 314 6.59 -0.03 1.70
N GLY A 315 6.57 0.19 3.03
CA GLY A 315 7.29 -0.67 3.98
C GLY A 315 8.81 -0.65 3.83
N SER A 316 9.39 0.36 3.18
CA SER A 316 10.80 0.41 2.78
C SER A 316 11.23 -0.74 1.84
N CYS A 317 10.26 -1.41 1.19
CA CYS A 317 10.50 -2.50 0.25
C CYS A 317 11.06 -2.02 -1.08
N ASN A 318 11.84 -2.89 -1.74
CA ASN A 318 12.22 -2.75 -3.14
C ASN A 318 11.22 -3.52 -4.01
N PRO A 319 10.43 -2.85 -4.88
CA PRO A 319 9.39 -3.52 -5.66
C PRO A 319 9.89 -4.74 -6.43
N PHE A 320 11.00 -4.62 -7.15
CA PHE A 320 11.53 -5.70 -8.01
C PHE A 320 12.13 -6.88 -7.24
N THR A 321 12.43 -6.71 -5.95
CA THR A 321 12.95 -7.79 -5.10
C THR A 321 11.88 -8.35 -4.17
N ASP A 322 11.10 -7.44 -3.56
CA ASP A 322 10.21 -7.84 -2.46
C ASP A 322 8.85 -8.33 -2.95
N ILE A 323 8.31 -7.80 -4.07
CA ILE A 323 7.08 -8.34 -4.66
C ILE A 323 7.23 -9.83 -5.00
N PRO A 324 8.25 -10.27 -5.79
CA PRO A 324 8.46 -11.70 -6.03
C PRO A 324 8.78 -12.51 -4.76
N ARG A 325 9.48 -11.91 -3.79
CA ARG A 325 9.77 -12.56 -2.50
C ARG A 325 8.51 -12.86 -1.71
N LEU A 326 7.61 -11.87 -1.60
CA LEU A 326 6.35 -12.01 -0.84
C LEU A 326 5.42 -13.02 -1.50
N LEU A 327 5.35 -13.06 -2.83
CA LEU A 327 4.60 -14.08 -3.55
C LEU A 327 5.16 -15.48 -3.30
N ARG A 328 6.49 -15.66 -3.29
CA ARG A 328 7.10 -16.96 -2.92
C ARG A 328 6.84 -17.35 -1.49
N LEU A 329 6.85 -16.40 -0.54
CA LEU A 329 6.45 -16.69 0.84
C LEU A 329 4.99 -17.16 0.93
N HIS A 330 4.12 -16.64 0.08
CA HIS A 330 2.74 -17.10 -0.02
C HIS A 330 2.66 -18.52 -0.60
N GLU A 331 3.33 -18.81 -1.71
CA GLU A 331 3.39 -20.16 -2.30
C GLU A 331 3.89 -21.22 -1.31
N GLU A 332 4.86 -20.87 -0.46
CA GLU A 332 5.41 -21.73 0.60
C GLU A 332 4.53 -21.79 1.88
N GLY A 333 3.34 -21.17 1.85
CA GLY A 333 2.42 -21.15 2.99
C GLY A 333 2.93 -20.37 4.21
N ARG A 334 3.89 -19.47 4.01
CA ARG A 334 4.52 -18.64 5.07
C ARG A 334 3.97 -17.22 5.14
N LEU A 335 3.12 -16.84 4.21
CA LEU A 335 2.40 -15.57 4.16
C LEU A 335 0.99 -15.84 3.64
N GLU A 336 -0.01 -15.46 4.40
CA GLU A 336 -1.40 -15.64 3.99
C GLU A 336 -1.86 -14.43 3.16
N LEU A 337 -2.23 -14.67 1.91
CA LEU A 337 -2.75 -13.63 1.01
C LEU A 337 -4.20 -13.89 0.59
N ASP A 338 -4.58 -15.14 0.31
CA ASP A 338 -5.90 -15.48 -0.24
C ASP A 338 -7.05 -15.01 0.66
N ARG A 339 -6.92 -15.24 1.97
CA ARG A 339 -7.92 -14.85 2.96
C ARG A 339 -8.03 -13.34 3.15
N LEU A 340 -7.06 -12.56 2.66
CA LEU A 340 -7.15 -11.10 2.71
C LEU A 340 -8.27 -10.59 1.81
N ILE A 341 -8.54 -11.26 0.68
CA ILE A 341 -9.60 -10.88 -0.27
C ILE A 341 -10.94 -11.27 0.31
N THR A 342 -11.56 -10.33 1.03
CA THR A 342 -12.85 -10.58 1.68
C THR A 342 -14.04 -10.30 0.78
N ARG A 343 -13.87 -9.50 -0.27
CA ARG A 343 -14.94 -9.18 -1.22
C ARG A 343 -14.40 -8.79 -2.60
N ARG A 344 -15.13 -9.18 -3.66
CA ARG A 344 -14.85 -8.81 -5.05
C ARG A 344 -15.99 -7.93 -5.58
N TYR A 345 -15.65 -6.98 -6.44
CA TYR A 345 -16.55 -5.99 -7.04
C TYR A 345 -16.29 -5.89 -8.53
N ALA A 346 -17.34 -5.66 -9.32
CA ALA A 346 -17.18 -5.20 -10.69
C ALA A 346 -16.68 -3.74 -10.71
N LEU A 347 -16.15 -3.28 -11.84
CA LEU A 347 -15.69 -1.89 -11.98
C LEU A 347 -16.78 -0.87 -11.66
N ASP A 348 -18.04 -1.14 -12.08
CA ASP A 348 -19.19 -0.28 -11.79
C ASP A 348 -19.57 -0.22 -10.30
N GLU A 349 -19.07 -1.15 -9.49
CA GLU A 349 -19.30 -1.22 -8.05
C GLU A 349 -18.17 -0.57 -7.23
N VAL A 350 -17.22 0.13 -7.87
CA VAL A 350 -16.07 0.75 -7.19
C VAL A 350 -16.49 1.62 -6.00
N ASN A 351 -17.53 2.42 -6.14
CA ASN A 351 -18.03 3.27 -5.06
C ASN A 351 -18.68 2.45 -3.93
N GLN A 352 -19.32 1.31 -4.24
CA GLN A 352 -19.83 0.39 -3.21
C GLN A 352 -18.66 -0.22 -2.43
N GLY A 353 -17.59 -0.61 -3.13
CA GLY A 353 -16.38 -1.12 -2.47
C GLY A 353 -15.80 -0.16 -1.44
N TYR A 354 -15.77 1.14 -1.73
CA TYR A 354 -15.31 2.16 -0.77
C TYR A 354 -16.31 2.40 0.37
N ARG A 355 -17.60 2.31 0.13
CA ARG A 355 -18.60 2.37 1.22
C ARG A 355 -18.43 1.20 2.19
N ASP A 356 -18.25 -0.02 1.69
CA ASP A 356 -18.04 -1.22 2.50
C ASP A 356 -16.71 -1.14 3.27
N GLN A 357 -15.66 -0.62 2.64
CA GLN A 357 -14.36 -0.38 3.31
C GLN A 357 -14.51 0.64 4.45
N GLY A 358 -15.20 1.76 4.20
CA GLY A 358 -15.48 2.79 5.21
C GLY A 358 -16.34 2.29 6.36
N ALA A 359 -17.29 1.38 6.10
CA ALA A 359 -18.10 0.71 7.11
C ALA A 359 -17.32 -0.35 7.92
N GLY A 360 -16.08 -0.69 7.50
CA GLY A 360 -15.26 -1.71 8.15
C GLY A 360 -15.69 -3.15 7.85
N GLU A 361 -16.48 -3.37 6.82
CA GLU A 361 -17.02 -4.68 6.42
C GLU A 361 -16.02 -5.54 5.64
N THR A 362 -14.91 -4.93 5.19
CA THR A 362 -13.88 -5.61 4.40
C THR A 362 -12.50 -5.45 5.00
N VAL A 363 -11.64 -6.46 4.83
CA VAL A 363 -10.18 -6.35 5.04
C VAL A 363 -9.55 -5.86 3.74
N ARG A 364 -9.79 -6.58 2.61
CA ARG A 364 -9.41 -6.16 1.26
C ARG A 364 -10.57 -6.37 0.29
N GLY A 365 -10.97 -5.31 -0.38
CA GLY A 365 -11.81 -5.32 -1.55
C GLY A 365 -10.95 -5.42 -2.82
N LEU A 366 -11.43 -6.13 -3.82
CA LEU A 366 -10.75 -6.33 -5.09
C LEU A 366 -11.71 -6.03 -6.24
N LEU A 367 -11.34 -5.11 -7.15
CA LEU A 367 -12.03 -4.92 -8.42
C LEU A 367 -11.61 -6.02 -9.39
N VAL A 368 -12.58 -6.53 -10.13
CA VAL A 368 -12.39 -7.53 -11.19
C VAL A 368 -12.62 -6.85 -12.52
N HIS A 369 -11.62 -6.82 -13.39
CA HIS A 369 -11.71 -6.35 -14.76
C HIS A 369 -12.14 -7.51 -15.69
N ALA A 370 -13.30 -8.10 -15.42
CA ALA A 370 -13.87 -9.13 -16.29
C ALA A 370 -14.39 -8.53 -17.61
N ASP A 371 -14.52 -9.39 -18.64
CA ASP A 371 -15.12 -9.08 -19.93
C ASP A 371 -16.60 -8.68 -19.83
#